data_517b4683b12b8aaf3bf5e0cfab8bdb49
#
_entry.id   517b4683b12b8aaf3bf5e0cfab8bdb49
#
_cell.length_a   1.000
_cell.length_b   1.000
_cell.length_c   1.000
_cell.angle_alpha   90.00
_cell.angle_beta   90.00
_cell.angle_gamma   90.00
#
_symmetry.space_group_name_H-M   'P 1'
#
loop_
_entity.id
_entity.type
_entity.pdbx_description
1 polymer ?
#
loop_
_entity_poly.entity_id
_entity_poly.type
_entity_poly.pdbx_seq_one_letter_code
_entity_poly.pdbx_strand_id
1 'polypeptide(L)'
;MRAKDIMSSPVHTVRPTATVESAAELITAKAVTALPVVDTADRLVGMVSESDLLWHRVPADPAAHVRRLPDTGPGNRPETVGEVMTPDPVTTRPGADVAEVAERMLEHDVRSMPVVEDGGVVGIVSRRDLLRVMVRGDDVLSAELQHRLDQYAGGHRWTATVEGGVVHVTGGFDDDAERGIVVVLARTVPGVAAVDIAATHPD
;
A
#
# COMPACT_ATOMS: atom_id res chain seq x y z
N MET A 1 10.36 -0.34 -6.45
CA MET A 1 9.83 0.35 -5.24
C MET A 1 9.55 -0.70 -4.19
N ARG A 2 9.79 -0.38 -2.92
CA ARG A 2 9.64 -1.34 -1.81
C ARG A 2 8.48 -0.91 -0.91
N ALA A 3 7.95 -1.84 -0.13
CA ALA A 3 6.85 -1.57 0.81
C ALA A 3 7.17 -0.40 1.77
N LYS A 4 8.41 -0.31 2.26
CA LYS A 4 8.87 0.79 3.12
C LYS A 4 8.78 2.18 2.48
N ASP A 5 8.78 2.26 1.14
CA ASP A 5 8.76 3.53 0.40
C ASP A 5 7.34 4.11 0.29
N ILE A 6 6.31 3.26 0.55
CA ILE A 6 4.89 3.63 0.41
C ILE A 6 4.08 3.42 1.69
N MET A 7 4.61 2.69 2.69
CA MET A 7 3.90 2.41 3.93
C MET A 7 3.68 3.68 4.76
N SER A 8 2.59 3.70 5.51
CA SER A 8 2.39 4.67 6.58
C SER A 8 3.18 4.23 7.81
N SER A 9 4.04 5.12 8.35
CA SER A 9 4.83 4.92 9.56
C SER A 9 5.01 6.29 10.25
N PRO A 10 4.90 6.39 11.59
CA PRO A 10 4.57 5.31 12.52
C PRO A 10 3.13 4.81 12.36
N VAL A 11 2.90 3.54 12.69
CA VAL A 11 1.58 2.91 12.61
C VAL A 11 0.85 3.00 13.94
N HIS A 12 -0.47 3.27 13.90
CA HIS A 12 -1.32 3.21 15.08
C HIS A 12 -1.75 1.75 15.30
N THR A 13 -1.61 1.26 16.52
CA THR A 13 -1.96 -0.11 16.92
C THR A 13 -2.96 -0.10 18.07
N VAL A 14 -3.64 -1.22 18.30
CA VAL A 14 -4.52 -1.44 19.46
C VAL A 14 -4.18 -2.77 20.12
N ARG A 15 -4.66 -2.96 21.36
CA ARG A 15 -4.54 -4.22 22.09
C ARG A 15 -5.80 -5.06 21.89
N PRO A 16 -5.73 -6.40 21.99
CA PRO A 16 -6.92 -7.25 21.94
C PRO A 16 -7.94 -6.92 23.04
N THR A 17 -7.45 -6.43 24.20
CA THR A 17 -8.28 -6.04 25.35
C THR A 17 -8.90 -4.63 25.23
N ALA A 18 -8.53 -3.85 24.21
CA ALA A 18 -9.15 -2.55 23.97
C ALA A 18 -10.63 -2.74 23.60
N THR A 19 -11.46 -1.75 23.95
CA THR A 19 -12.89 -1.80 23.60
C THR A 19 -13.08 -1.49 22.10
N VAL A 20 -14.14 -2.02 21.53
CA VAL A 20 -14.52 -1.74 20.13
C VAL A 20 -14.74 -0.24 19.93
N GLU A 21 -15.30 0.45 20.92
CA GLU A 21 -15.52 1.89 20.89
C GLU A 21 -14.18 2.66 20.82
N SER A 22 -13.20 2.30 21.66
CA SER A 22 -11.89 2.97 21.64
C SER A 22 -11.14 2.76 20.34
N ALA A 23 -11.27 1.59 19.72
CA ALA A 23 -10.71 1.33 18.39
C ALA A 23 -11.42 2.15 17.30
N ALA A 24 -12.76 2.30 17.37
CA ALA A 24 -13.53 3.12 16.45
C ALA A 24 -13.16 4.61 16.57
N GLU A 25 -13.00 5.12 17.80
CA GLU A 25 -12.52 6.47 18.05
C GLU A 25 -11.13 6.69 17.42
N LEU A 26 -10.20 5.75 17.60
CA LEU A 26 -8.85 5.84 17.06
C LEU A 26 -8.87 5.84 15.53
N ILE A 27 -9.62 4.93 14.89
CA ILE A 27 -9.81 4.87 13.44
C ILE A 27 -10.33 6.20 12.90
N THR A 28 -11.37 6.75 13.53
CA THR A 28 -11.99 8.01 13.12
C THR A 28 -11.04 9.20 13.32
N ALA A 29 -10.41 9.31 14.49
CA ALA A 29 -9.51 10.42 14.81
C ALA A 29 -8.24 10.44 13.93
N LYS A 30 -7.76 9.27 13.50
CA LYS A 30 -6.57 9.13 12.66
C LYS A 30 -6.87 9.00 11.16
N ALA A 31 -8.16 8.97 10.79
CA ALA A 31 -8.62 8.80 9.40
C ALA A 31 -7.98 7.56 8.72
N VAL A 32 -7.84 6.46 9.47
CA VAL A 32 -7.36 5.17 8.98
C VAL A 32 -8.53 4.20 8.83
N THR A 33 -8.38 3.13 8.06
CA THR A 33 -9.44 2.15 7.79
C THR A 33 -9.26 0.83 8.52
N ALA A 34 -8.08 0.62 9.11
CA ALA A 34 -7.76 -0.57 9.88
C ALA A 34 -6.59 -0.31 10.83
N LEU A 35 -6.50 -1.10 11.90
CA LEU A 35 -5.45 -1.05 12.90
C LEU A 35 -4.85 -2.44 13.09
N PRO A 36 -3.52 -2.58 13.09
CA PRO A 36 -2.87 -3.78 13.59
C PRO A 36 -3.15 -3.97 15.08
N VAL A 37 -3.44 -5.19 15.45
CA VAL A 37 -3.66 -5.59 16.85
C VAL A 37 -2.40 -6.26 17.35
N VAL A 38 -1.84 -5.75 18.46
CA VAL A 38 -0.56 -6.23 18.99
C VAL A 38 -0.70 -6.69 20.44
N ASP A 39 0.07 -7.71 20.81
CA ASP A 39 0.12 -8.23 22.18
C ASP A 39 0.97 -7.34 23.12
N THR A 40 1.08 -7.73 24.39
CA THR A 40 1.85 -7.00 25.40
C THR A 40 3.36 -6.91 25.12
N ALA A 41 3.86 -7.72 24.20
CA ALA A 41 5.23 -7.70 23.71
C ALA A 41 5.37 -6.97 22.35
N ASP A 42 4.35 -6.19 21.95
CA ASP A 42 4.23 -5.47 20.68
C ASP A 42 4.31 -6.35 19.42
N ARG A 43 4.01 -7.65 19.55
CA ARG A 43 3.95 -8.57 18.41
C ARG A 43 2.57 -8.54 17.78
N LEU A 44 2.51 -8.60 16.47
CA LEU A 44 1.26 -8.66 15.71
C LEU A 44 0.49 -9.94 16.04
N VAL A 45 -0.78 -9.81 16.44
CA VAL A 45 -1.69 -10.93 16.74
C VAL A 45 -2.99 -10.86 15.93
N GLY A 46 -3.27 -9.74 15.26
CA GLY A 46 -4.48 -9.58 14.47
C GLY A 46 -4.56 -8.27 13.71
N MET A 47 -5.66 -8.10 12.99
CA MET A 47 -6.09 -6.85 12.37
C MET A 47 -7.53 -6.57 12.72
N VAL A 48 -7.88 -5.30 12.94
CA VAL A 48 -9.26 -4.85 13.05
C VAL A 48 -9.52 -3.73 12.06
N SER A 49 -10.61 -3.83 11.31
CA SER A 49 -11.02 -2.85 10.29
C SER A 49 -12.33 -2.16 10.67
N GLU A 50 -12.67 -1.09 9.92
CA GLU A 50 -13.97 -0.41 10.07
C GLU A 50 -15.14 -1.39 9.98
N SER A 51 -15.09 -2.36 9.06
CA SER A 51 -16.15 -3.37 8.89
C SER A 51 -16.30 -4.26 10.12
N ASP A 52 -15.21 -4.66 10.76
CA ASP A 52 -15.23 -5.48 11.96
C ASP A 52 -15.83 -4.73 13.15
N LEU A 53 -15.51 -3.43 13.27
CA LEU A 53 -16.06 -2.57 14.33
C LEU A 53 -17.53 -2.20 14.12
N LEU A 54 -17.99 -2.12 12.85
CA LEU A 54 -19.39 -1.85 12.52
C LEU A 54 -20.30 -3.08 12.71
N TRP A 55 -19.71 -4.27 12.67
CA TRP A 55 -20.45 -5.52 12.77
C TRP A 55 -21.23 -5.55 14.09
N HIS A 56 -22.56 -5.75 14.00
CA HIS A 56 -23.50 -5.75 15.11
C HIS A 56 -23.61 -4.46 15.94
N ARG A 57 -23.06 -3.33 15.44
CA ARG A 57 -23.04 -2.05 16.16
C ARG A 57 -23.99 -0.99 15.62
N VAL A 58 -24.32 -1.05 14.35
CA VAL A 58 -25.27 -0.10 13.74
C VAL A 58 -26.68 -0.65 13.91
N PRO A 59 -27.56 0.06 14.67
CA PRO A 59 -28.93 -0.39 14.82
C PRO A 59 -29.67 -0.33 13.49
N ALA A 60 -30.49 -1.33 13.21
CA ALA A 60 -31.38 -1.32 12.06
C ALA A 60 -32.40 -0.19 12.21
N ASP A 61 -32.61 0.59 11.14
CA ASP A 61 -33.72 1.53 11.09
C ASP A 61 -35.04 0.74 11.09
N PRO A 62 -35.92 0.91 12.09
CA PRO A 62 -37.20 0.19 12.12
C PRO A 62 -38.12 0.54 10.94
N ALA A 63 -37.90 1.67 10.26
CA ALA A 63 -38.65 2.09 9.09
C ALA A 63 -38.07 1.56 7.77
N ALA A 64 -36.85 1.06 7.76
CA ALA A 64 -36.26 0.43 6.58
C ALA A 64 -36.84 -0.97 6.38
N HIS A 65 -37.43 -1.24 5.21
CA HIS A 65 -37.85 -2.58 4.81
C HIS A 65 -36.62 -3.49 4.68
N VAL A 66 -36.36 -4.29 5.67
CA VAL A 66 -35.09 -4.84 6.10
C VAL A 66 -34.74 -6.12 5.34
N ARG A 67 -33.50 -6.20 4.84
CA ARG A 67 -32.73 -7.45 4.87
C ARG A 67 -32.54 -7.85 6.33
N ARG A 68 -32.93 -9.08 6.68
CA ARG A 68 -32.73 -9.67 8.02
C ARG A 68 -31.28 -9.49 8.43
N LEU A 69 -31.03 -8.58 9.38
CA LEU A 69 -29.81 -8.65 10.19
C LEU A 69 -29.88 -9.88 11.07
N PRO A 70 -28.78 -10.59 11.32
CA PRO A 70 -28.74 -11.67 12.28
C PRO A 70 -29.27 -11.13 13.62
N ASP A 71 -30.14 -11.90 14.26
CA ASP A 71 -30.71 -11.57 15.58
C ASP A 71 -29.61 -11.65 16.63
N THR A 72 -28.99 -10.52 16.90
CA THR A 72 -28.10 -10.36 18.05
C THR A 72 -28.98 -9.93 19.22
N GLY A 73 -29.52 -10.92 19.94
CA GLY A 73 -30.19 -10.67 21.20
C GLY A 73 -29.31 -9.86 22.16
N PRO A 74 -29.90 -9.19 23.17
CA PRO A 74 -29.17 -8.42 24.17
C PRO A 74 -28.26 -9.33 25.00
N GLY A 75 -27.06 -9.60 24.58
CA GLY A 75 -26.08 -10.46 25.26
C GLY A 75 -24.96 -10.97 24.39
N ASN A 76 -24.98 -10.71 23.08
CA ASN A 76 -23.98 -11.24 22.16
C ASN A 76 -23.27 -10.12 21.35
N ARG A 77 -23.16 -8.92 21.94
CA ARG A 77 -22.45 -7.80 21.33
C ARG A 77 -20.97 -7.87 21.72
N PRO A 78 -20.04 -8.04 20.78
CA PRO A 78 -18.62 -8.02 21.09
C PRO A 78 -18.22 -6.72 21.79
N GLU A 79 -17.45 -6.81 22.87
CA GLU A 79 -17.02 -5.66 23.67
C GLU A 79 -15.57 -5.29 23.39
N THR A 80 -14.75 -6.28 23.02
CA THR A 80 -13.31 -6.11 22.84
C THR A 80 -12.87 -6.30 21.38
N VAL A 81 -11.74 -5.67 21.03
CA VAL A 81 -11.10 -5.83 19.72
C VAL A 81 -10.76 -7.29 19.45
N GLY A 82 -10.31 -8.04 20.49
CA GLY A 82 -9.97 -9.46 20.36
C GLY A 82 -11.12 -10.35 19.91
N GLU A 83 -12.38 -9.95 20.19
CA GLU A 83 -13.58 -10.70 19.79
C GLU A 83 -14.00 -10.45 18.34
N VAL A 84 -13.53 -9.34 17.73
CA VAL A 84 -13.91 -8.94 16.36
C VAL A 84 -12.74 -8.94 15.37
N MET A 85 -11.51 -8.97 15.85
CA MET A 85 -10.32 -8.93 14.99
C MET A 85 -10.23 -10.17 14.10
N THR A 86 -9.59 -10.01 12.95
CA THR A 86 -9.10 -11.13 12.14
C THR A 86 -7.75 -11.55 12.71
N PRO A 87 -7.60 -12.77 13.27
CA PRO A 87 -6.32 -13.29 13.75
C PRO A 87 -5.39 -13.63 12.58
N ASP A 88 -4.09 -13.71 12.85
CA ASP A 88 -3.06 -14.12 11.89
C ASP A 88 -3.16 -13.41 10.51
N PRO A 89 -3.14 -12.08 10.48
CA PRO A 89 -3.36 -11.33 9.25
C PRO A 89 -2.24 -11.54 8.25
N VAL A 90 -2.57 -11.39 6.97
CA VAL A 90 -1.56 -11.37 5.90
C VAL A 90 -0.63 -10.19 6.11
N THR A 91 0.69 -10.45 6.11
CA THR A 91 1.73 -9.45 6.38
C THR A 91 2.70 -9.33 5.22
N THR A 92 3.47 -8.25 5.21
CA THR A 92 4.62 -8.08 4.31
C THR A 92 5.84 -7.59 5.10
N ARG A 93 6.98 -7.50 4.43
CA ARG A 93 8.24 -6.99 4.99
C ARG A 93 8.61 -5.65 4.35
N PRO A 94 9.42 -4.79 5.01
CA PRO A 94 9.81 -3.48 4.46
C PRO A 94 10.46 -3.57 3.07
N GLY A 95 11.23 -4.62 2.83
CA GLY A 95 11.94 -4.86 1.57
C GLY A 95 11.13 -5.54 0.46
N ALA A 96 9.84 -5.90 0.70
CA ALA A 96 9.00 -6.53 -0.32
C ALA A 96 8.76 -5.59 -1.51
N ASP A 97 8.67 -6.15 -2.71
CA ASP A 97 8.32 -5.38 -3.90
C ASP A 97 6.85 -4.93 -3.85
N VAL A 98 6.56 -3.72 -4.29
CA VAL A 98 5.20 -3.17 -4.31
C VAL A 98 4.26 -3.99 -5.17
N ALA A 99 4.75 -4.58 -6.28
CA ALA A 99 3.97 -5.49 -7.12
C ALA A 99 3.58 -6.76 -6.34
N GLU A 100 4.53 -7.38 -5.61
CA GLU A 100 4.28 -8.53 -4.74
C GLU A 100 3.22 -8.20 -3.66
N VAL A 101 3.32 -7.01 -3.06
CA VAL A 101 2.34 -6.54 -2.06
C VAL A 101 0.95 -6.39 -2.68
N ALA A 102 0.86 -5.83 -3.90
CA ALA A 102 -0.40 -5.67 -4.61
C ALA A 102 -1.05 -7.02 -4.95
N GLU A 103 -0.28 -7.97 -5.50
CA GLU A 103 -0.74 -9.33 -5.81
C GLU A 103 -1.28 -10.02 -4.56
N ARG A 104 -0.55 -10.00 -3.45
CA ARG A 104 -0.98 -10.61 -2.18
C ARG A 104 -2.24 -9.97 -1.62
N MET A 105 -2.40 -8.64 -1.74
CA MET A 105 -3.63 -7.97 -1.32
C MET A 105 -4.85 -8.39 -2.14
N LEU A 106 -4.67 -8.66 -3.44
CA LEU A 106 -5.73 -9.14 -4.32
C LEU A 106 -6.05 -10.62 -4.07
N GLU A 107 -5.03 -11.46 -3.94
CA GLU A 107 -5.16 -12.90 -3.71
C GLU A 107 -5.91 -13.20 -2.40
N HIS A 108 -5.60 -12.46 -1.34
CA HIS A 108 -6.22 -12.65 -0.03
C HIS A 108 -7.42 -11.73 0.24
N ASP A 109 -7.83 -10.93 -0.74
CA ASP A 109 -8.89 -9.91 -0.64
C ASP A 109 -8.76 -8.97 0.57
N VAL A 110 -7.53 -8.60 0.94
CA VAL A 110 -7.26 -7.67 2.04
C VAL A 110 -7.08 -6.24 1.53
N ARG A 111 -7.57 -5.25 2.31
CA ARG A 111 -7.47 -3.83 1.95
C ARG A 111 -6.27 -3.13 2.57
N SER A 112 -5.73 -3.72 3.62
CA SER A 112 -4.55 -3.22 4.34
C SER A 112 -3.70 -4.40 4.80
N MET A 113 -2.38 -4.22 4.80
CA MET A 113 -1.41 -5.24 5.13
C MET A 113 -0.37 -4.66 6.08
N PRO A 114 -0.20 -5.19 7.30
CA PRO A 114 0.87 -4.79 8.19
C PRO A 114 2.24 -5.09 7.59
N VAL A 115 3.16 -4.16 7.76
CA VAL A 115 4.58 -4.34 7.46
C VAL A 115 5.29 -4.74 8.73
N VAL A 116 5.89 -5.93 8.74
CA VAL A 116 6.51 -6.52 9.92
C VAL A 116 8.01 -6.68 9.72
N GLU A 117 8.79 -6.33 10.73
CA GLU A 117 10.23 -6.54 10.80
C GLU A 117 10.58 -7.02 12.22
N ASP A 118 11.37 -8.08 12.32
CA ASP A 118 11.78 -8.70 13.61
C ASP A 118 10.61 -9.01 14.57
N GLY A 119 9.45 -9.36 14.01
CA GLY A 119 8.23 -9.67 14.75
C GLY A 119 7.41 -8.47 15.21
N GLY A 120 7.91 -7.24 15.05
CA GLY A 120 7.22 -6.00 15.34
C GLY A 120 6.57 -5.36 14.11
N VAL A 121 5.48 -4.62 14.33
CA VAL A 121 4.81 -3.85 13.26
C VAL A 121 5.55 -2.53 13.07
N VAL A 122 6.15 -2.34 11.89
CA VAL A 122 6.92 -1.12 11.55
C VAL A 122 6.16 -0.17 10.63
N GLY A 123 5.07 -0.62 10.02
CA GLY A 123 4.24 0.17 9.12
C GLY A 123 2.98 -0.58 8.70
N ILE A 124 2.18 0.09 7.88
CA ILE A 124 1.01 -0.49 7.23
C ILE A 124 0.93 0.02 5.79
N VAL A 125 0.59 -0.87 4.85
CA VAL A 125 0.29 -0.52 3.46
C VAL A 125 -1.18 -0.79 3.19
N SER A 126 -1.86 0.13 2.53
CA SER A 126 -3.23 -0.01 2.07
C SER A 126 -3.33 -0.03 0.54
N ARG A 127 -4.47 -0.51 0.00
CA ARG A 127 -4.75 -0.40 -1.45
C ARG A 127 -4.70 1.07 -1.93
N ARG A 128 -5.05 2.03 -1.06
CA ARG A 128 -4.96 3.47 -1.38
C ARG A 128 -3.50 3.90 -1.61
N ASP A 129 -2.56 3.37 -0.84
CA ASP A 129 -1.15 3.70 -1.01
C ASP A 129 -0.61 3.16 -2.33
N LEU A 130 -1.04 1.96 -2.74
CA LEU A 130 -0.75 1.40 -4.06
C LEU A 130 -1.33 2.27 -5.18
N LEU A 131 -2.59 2.70 -5.05
CA LEU A 131 -3.21 3.59 -6.04
C LEU A 131 -2.50 4.94 -6.15
N ARG A 132 -2.01 5.52 -5.03
CA ARG A 132 -1.22 6.76 -5.06
C ARG A 132 0.06 6.63 -5.86
N VAL A 133 0.68 5.45 -5.87
CA VAL A 133 1.86 5.18 -6.69
C VAL A 133 1.52 5.17 -8.18
N MET A 134 0.33 4.69 -8.55
CA MET A 134 -0.13 4.64 -9.95
C MET A 134 -0.54 6.01 -10.50
N VAL A 135 -0.90 6.96 -9.63
CA VAL A 135 -1.39 8.31 -9.99
C VAL A 135 -0.28 9.35 -9.81
N ARG A 136 0.98 8.95 -9.95
CA ARG A 136 2.10 9.91 -9.95
C ARG A 136 2.02 10.80 -11.19
N GLY A 137 2.21 12.10 -10.98
CA GLY A 137 2.30 13.05 -12.10
C GLY A 137 3.53 12.77 -12.97
N ASP A 138 3.43 13.06 -14.25
CA ASP A 138 4.49 12.82 -15.23
C ASP A 138 5.79 13.58 -14.89
N ASP A 139 5.70 14.72 -14.24
CA ASP A 139 6.82 15.50 -13.72
C ASP A 139 7.61 14.75 -12.64
N VAL A 140 6.92 14.08 -11.72
CA VAL A 140 7.55 13.26 -10.66
C VAL A 140 8.20 12.02 -11.26
N LEU A 141 7.52 11.37 -12.20
CA LEU A 141 8.06 10.22 -12.92
C LEU A 141 9.31 10.59 -13.73
N SER A 142 9.28 11.72 -14.45
CA SER A 142 10.42 12.23 -15.21
C SER A 142 11.62 12.48 -14.33
N ALA A 143 11.43 13.15 -13.18
CA ALA A 143 12.51 13.48 -12.25
C ALA A 143 13.12 12.21 -11.63
N GLU A 144 12.30 11.24 -11.20
CA GLU A 144 12.79 9.98 -10.62
C GLU A 144 13.55 9.16 -11.68
N LEU A 145 13.00 9.07 -12.89
CA LEU A 145 13.67 8.35 -13.97
C LEU A 145 14.99 8.99 -14.36
N GLN A 146 15.01 10.32 -14.53
CA GLN A 146 16.24 11.05 -14.84
C GLN A 146 17.32 10.78 -13.80
N HIS A 147 16.97 10.83 -12.52
CA HIS A 147 17.89 10.53 -11.42
C HIS A 147 18.49 9.11 -11.52
N ARG A 148 17.67 8.10 -11.83
CA ARG A 148 18.13 6.71 -12.00
C ARG A 148 19.05 6.52 -13.19
N LEU A 149 18.72 7.19 -14.31
CA LEU A 149 19.55 7.17 -15.52
C LEU A 149 20.90 7.83 -15.27
N ASP A 150 20.92 8.97 -14.60
CA ASP A 150 22.14 9.70 -14.24
C ASP A 150 23.02 8.87 -13.28
N GLN A 151 22.42 8.18 -12.32
CA GLN A 151 23.16 7.27 -11.42
C GLN A 151 23.79 6.11 -12.19
N TYR A 152 23.07 5.53 -13.15
CA TYR A 152 23.57 4.41 -13.95
C TYR A 152 24.70 4.84 -14.89
N ALA A 153 24.53 5.97 -15.60
CA ALA A 153 25.51 6.48 -16.56
C ALA A 153 26.71 7.17 -15.92
N GLY A 154 26.66 7.46 -14.61
CA GLY A 154 27.68 8.27 -13.93
C GLY A 154 27.65 9.74 -14.36
N GLY A 155 26.54 10.22 -14.95
CA GLY A 155 26.33 11.59 -15.41
C GLY A 155 25.11 11.73 -16.32
N HIS A 156 24.82 12.96 -16.74
CA HIS A 156 23.67 13.31 -17.57
C HIS A 156 23.92 12.94 -19.04
N ARG A 157 23.70 11.68 -19.40
CA ARG A 157 23.91 11.13 -20.74
C ARG A 157 22.63 11.03 -21.56
N TRP A 158 21.51 10.76 -20.89
CA TRP A 158 20.18 10.65 -21.49
C TRP A 158 19.24 11.66 -20.88
N THR A 159 18.27 12.10 -21.66
CA THR A 159 17.17 12.93 -21.16
C THR A 159 15.89 12.11 -21.18
N ALA A 160 15.22 12.04 -20.03
CA ALA A 160 13.96 11.35 -19.85
C ALA A 160 12.82 12.35 -19.66
N THR A 161 11.77 12.19 -20.43
CA THR A 161 10.50 12.91 -20.26
C THR A 161 9.37 11.89 -20.16
N VAL A 162 8.29 12.23 -19.48
CA VAL A 162 7.12 11.39 -19.37
C VAL A 162 5.89 12.18 -19.78
N GLU A 163 5.01 11.57 -20.58
CA GLU A 163 3.75 12.14 -21.00
C GLU A 163 2.66 11.06 -20.95
N GLY A 164 1.63 11.27 -20.11
CA GLY A 164 0.56 10.28 -19.89
C GLY A 164 1.08 8.94 -19.40
N GLY A 165 2.16 8.91 -18.60
CA GLY A 165 2.81 7.68 -18.14
C GLY A 165 3.70 6.99 -19.19
N VAL A 166 3.80 7.53 -20.41
CA VAL A 166 4.72 7.05 -21.45
C VAL A 166 6.05 7.76 -21.29
N VAL A 167 7.11 6.98 -21.12
CA VAL A 167 8.49 7.48 -21.00
C VAL A 167 9.10 7.65 -22.38
N HIS A 168 9.67 8.82 -22.64
CA HIS A 168 10.50 9.10 -23.80
C HIS A 168 11.93 9.34 -23.33
N VAL A 169 12.87 8.50 -23.79
CA VAL A 169 14.31 8.66 -23.51
C VAL A 169 15.01 9.03 -24.79
N THR A 170 15.77 10.12 -24.74
CA THR A 170 16.60 10.61 -25.85
C THR A 170 18.06 10.68 -25.42
N GLY A 171 18.97 10.42 -26.34
CA GLY A 171 20.43 10.45 -26.11
C GLY A 171 21.17 9.43 -26.97
N GLY A 172 22.48 9.40 -26.81
CA GLY A 172 23.35 8.42 -27.50
C GLY A 172 23.42 7.13 -26.72
N PHE A 173 23.29 5.98 -27.41
CA PHE A 173 23.47 4.64 -26.87
C PHE A 173 24.67 4.00 -27.54
N ASP A 174 25.55 3.33 -26.77
CA ASP A 174 26.74 2.68 -27.30
C ASP A 174 26.39 1.41 -28.07
N ASP A 175 25.36 0.67 -27.60
CA ASP A 175 24.89 -0.54 -28.22
C ASP A 175 23.42 -0.87 -27.85
N ASP A 176 22.90 -1.96 -28.41
CA ASP A 176 21.52 -2.42 -28.11
C ASP A 176 21.37 -2.98 -26.69
N ALA A 177 22.44 -3.45 -26.06
CA ALA A 177 22.41 -3.94 -24.68
C ALA A 177 22.19 -2.76 -23.71
N GLU A 178 22.88 -1.65 -23.92
CA GLU A 178 22.68 -0.43 -23.13
C GLU A 178 21.25 0.12 -23.30
N ARG A 179 20.72 0.13 -24.52
CA ARG A 179 19.33 0.48 -24.80
C ARG A 179 18.37 -0.41 -24.01
N GLY A 180 18.63 -1.74 -23.98
CA GLY A 180 17.86 -2.70 -23.20
C GLY A 180 17.87 -2.41 -21.70
N ILE A 181 19.03 -2.03 -21.16
CA ILE A 181 19.17 -1.67 -19.74
C ILE A 181 18.32 -0.43 -19.41
N VAL A 182 18.38 0.60 -20.26
CA VAL A 182 17.58 1.82 -20.07
C VAL A 182 16.07 1.53 -20.08
N VAL A 183 15.60 0.65 -20.98
CA VAL A 183 14.20 0.18 -20.99
C VAL A 183 13.84 -0.49 -19.67
N VAL A 184 14.70 -1.41 -19.18
CA VAL A 184 14.46 -2.11 -17.91
C VAL A 184 14.41 -1.12 -16.74
N LEU A 185 15.38 -0.20 -16.65
CA LEU A 185 15.42 0.82 -15.62
C LEU A 185 14.15 1.67 -15.63
N ALA A 186 13.69 2.11 -16.82
CA ALA A 186 12.47 2.90 -16.95
C ALA A 186 11.22 2.11 -16.50
N ARG A 187 11.10 0.84 -16.88
CA ARG A 187 9.97 -0.02 -16.49
C ARG A 187 9.92 -0.36 -15.00
N THR A 188 11.03 -0.21 -14.28
CA THR A 188 11.05 -0.40 -12.82
C THR A 188 10.54 0.81 -12.03
N VAL A 189 10.25 1.94 -12.71
CA VAL A 189 9.63 3.11 -12.08
C VAL A 189 8.12 2.89 -12.04
N PRO A 190 7.51 2.79 -10.85
CA PRO A 190 6.07 2.61 -10.74
C PRO A 190 5.30 3.82 -11.26
N GLY A 191 4.27 3.54 -12.06
CA GLY A 191 3.50 4.58 -12.76
C GLY A 191 3.89 4.71 -14.24
N VAL A 192 5.00 4.11 -14.67
CA VAL A 192 5.37 4.03 -16.10
C VAL A 192 4.50 2.99 -16.80
N ALA A 193 3.74 3.44 -17.79
CA ALA A 193 2.85 2.60 -18.60
C ALA A 193 3.56 2.03 -19.83
N ALA A 194 4.42 2.82 -20.47
CA ALA A 194 5.19 2.41 -21.66
C ALA A 194 6.54 3.15 -21.73
N VAL A 195 7.48 2.61 -22.49
CA VAL A 195 8.80 3.21 -22.72
C VAL A 195 9.05 3.27 -24.21
N ASP A 196 9.35 4.46 -24.70
CA ASP A 196 9.77 4.77 -26.07
C ASP A 196 11.20 5.33 -26.03
N ILE A 197 12.08 4.78 -26.85
CA ILE A 197 13.47 5.21 -26.94
C ILE A 197 13.74 5.72 -28.34
N ALA A 198 13.93 7.02 -28.47
CA ALA A 198 14.38 7.65 -29.68
C ALA A 198 15.93 7.75 -29.69
N ALA A 199 16.58 7.04 -30.62
CA ALA A 199 17.98 7.26 -30.86
C ALA A 199 18.15 8.62 -31.55
N THR A 200 18.84 9.58 -30.91
CA THR A 200 19.41 10.70 -31.63
C THR A 200 20.63 10.15 -32.37
N HIS A 201 20.53 10.02 -33.70
CA HIS A 201 21.73 9.85 -34.52
C HIS A 201 22.53 11.17 -34.40
N PRO A 202 23.80 11.13 -34.02
CA PRO A 202 24.65 12.29 -34.21
C PRO A 202 24.81 12.48 -35.74
N ASP A 203 24.46 13.67 -36.24
CA ASP A 203 24.84 14.14 -37.56
C ASP A 203 26.37 14.20 -37.69
#